data_59c64951b555cc7628f9e6becfd954ae
#
_entry.id   59c64951b555cc7628f9e6becfd954ae
#
_cell.length_a   1.000
_cell.length_b   1.000
_cell.length_c   1.000
_cell.angle_alpha   90.00
_cell.angle_beta   90.00
_cell.angle_gamma   90.00
#
_symmetry.space_group_name_H-M   'P 1'
#
loop_
_entity.id
_entity.type
_entity.pdbx_description
1 polymer ?
#
loop_
_entity_poly.entity_id
_entity_poly.type
_entity_poly.pdbx_seq_one_letter_code
_entity_poly.pdbx_strand_id
1 'polypeptide(L)'
;MKKVLVTGISGYIGQHCALELLKQGYAVRGSVRNMAKKDKIIGDLSKDFDTEGKLEFCKLDLLNDAGWDAAMEGCDYVLHVASPFINKEPKDENLYIKPAVEGTQRALKAAKKAGIKRMVLTSSMVSMLGDADESIEMNQ
;
A
#
# COMPACT_ATOMS: atom_id res chain seq x y z
N MET A 1 -13.58 -16.49 -3.42
CA MET A 1 -13.03 -15.59 -2.38
C MET A 1 -12.54 -14.32 -3.08
N LYS A 2 -12.93 -13.15 -2.60
CA LYS A 2 -12.46 -11.88 -3.15
C LYS A 2 -11.01 -11.63 -2.72
N LYS A 3 -10.21 -11.10 -3.63
CA LYS A 3 -8.78 -10.86 -3.42
C LYS A 3 -8.48 -9.36 -3.37
N VAL A 4 -7.65 -8.97 -2.42
CA VAL A 4 -7.22 -7.57 -2.22
C VAL A 4 -5.71 -7.47 -2.35
N LEU A 5 -5.25 -6.58 -3.22
CA LEU A 5 -3.84 -6.17 -3.24
C LEU A 5 -3.61 -5.12 -2.14
N VAL A 6 -2.67 -5.40 -1.25
CA VAL A 6 -2.20 -4.44 -0.23
C VAL A 6 -0.78 -4.03 -0.57
N THR A 7 -0.60 -2.79 -1.02
CA THR A 7 0.76 -2.29 -1.28
C THR A 7 1.44 -1.89 0.02
N GLY A 8 2.73 -2.19 0.13
CA GLY A 8 3.50 -1.85 1.33
C GLY A 8 3.17 -2.70 2.55
N ILE A 9 2.84 -3.97 2.35
CA ILE A 9 2.49 -4.91 3.44
C ILE A 9 3.62 -5.07 4.48
N SER A 10 4.86 -4.72 4.15
CA SER A 10 5.97 -4.78 5.11
C SER A 10 5.95 -3.67 6.17
N GLY A 11 5.13 -2.64 5.99
CA GLY A 11 4.96 -1.55 6.95
C GLY A 11 3.93 -1.88 8.02
N TYR A 12 3.92 -1.10 9.11
CA TYR A 12 2.99 -1.28 10.23
C TYR A 12 1.52 -1.26 9.79
N ILE A 13 1.09 -0.21 9.10
CA ILE A 13 -0.29 -0.06 8.61
C ILE A 13 -0.64 -1.18 7.63
N GLY A 14 0.28 -1.50 6.69
CA GLY A 14 0.05 -2.55 5.70
C GLY A 14 -0.18 -3.92 6.32
N GLN A 15 0.55 -4.29 7.37
CA GLN A 15 0.35 -5.55 8.08
C GLN A 15 -1.01 -5.60 8.80
N HIS A 16 -1.39 -4.51 9.49
CA HIS A 16 -2.69 -4.44 10.16
C HIS A 16 -3.85 -4.51 9.17
N CYS A 17 -3.75 -3.82 8.03
CA CYS A 17 -4.75 -3.93 6.97
C CYS A 17 -4.85 -5.36 6.42
N ALA A 18 -3.71 -6.02 6.20
CA ALA A 18 -3.69 -7.39 5.72
C ALA A 18 -4.33 -8.37 6.72
N LEU A 19 -3.99 -8.24 8.00
CA LEU A 19 -4.57 -9.07 9.07
C LEU A 19 -6.09 -8.92 9.14
N GLU A 20 -6.58 -7.67 9.09
CA GLU A 20 -8.02 -7.41 9.15
C GLU A 20 -8.75 -7.98 7.93
N LEU A 21 -8.19 -7.83 6.73
CA LEU A 21 -8.75 -8.42 5.52
C LEU A 21 -8.81 -9.95 5.59
N LEU A 22 -7.76 -10.59 6.08
CA LEU A 22 -7.72 -12.04 6.26
C LEU A 22 -8.79 -12.51 7.26
N LYS A 23 -8.96 -11.81 8.39
CA LYS A 23 -10.02 -12.08 9.38
C LYS A 23 -11.42 -11.94 8.80
N GLN A 24 -11.62 -11.00 7.86
CA GLN A 24 -12.88 -10.80 7.16
C GLN A 24 -13.10 -11.78 5.98
N GLY A 25 -12.20 -12.72 5.76
CA GLY A 25 -12.37 -13.77 4.75
C GLY A 25 -11.91 -13.39 3.34
N TYR A 26 -11.13 -12.32 3.19
CA TYR A 26 -10.48 -11.99 1.92
C TYR A 26 -9.19 -12.77 1.73
N ALA A 27 -8.84 -13.05 0.47
CA ALA A 27 -7.46 -13.39 0.12
C ALA A 27 -6.65 -12.09 -0.02
N VAL A 28 -5.40 -12.10 0.40
CA VAL A 28 -4.52 -10.94 0.37
C VAL A 28 -3.30 -11.21 -0.52
N ARG A 29 -3.03 -10.30 -1.45
CA ARG A 29 -1.75 -10.20 -2.13
C ARG A 29 -1.00 -9.01 -1.55
N GLY A 30 0.12 -9.27 -0.87
CA GLY A 30 0.95 -8.22 -0.28
C GLY A 30 2.10 -7.82 -1.20
N SER A 31 2.30 -6.52 -1.44
CA SER A 31 3.49 -6.10 -2.18
C SER A 31 4.63 -5.72 -1.25
N VAL A 32 5.83 -6.12 -1.63
CA VAL A 32 7.10 -5.78 -0.97
C VAL A 32 8.13 -5.34 -1.99
N ARG A 33 9.05 -4.45 -1.61
CA ARG A 33 10.22 -4.13 -2.45
C ARG A 33 11.27 -5.24 -2.42
N ASN A 34 11.43 -5.89 -1.29
CA ASN A 34 12.38 -6.97 -1.07
C ASN A 34 11.63 -8.24 -0.62
N MET A 35 11.65 -9.26 -1.46
CA MET A 35 10.98 -10.55 -1.19
C MET A 35 11.59 -11.31 0.00
N ALA A 36 12.80 -11.00 0.44
CA ALA A 36 13.41 -11.60 1.63
C ALA A 36 12.63 -11.29 2.93
N LYS A 37 11.76 -10.26 2.92
CA LYS A 37 10.89 -9.93 4.07
C LYS A 37 9.65 -10.82 4.20
N LYS A 38 9.36 -11.64 3.19
CA LYS A 38 8.14 -12.47 3.12
C LYS A 38 7.97 -13.35 4.35
N ASP A 39 8.99 -14.12 4.70
CA ASP A 39 8.88 -15.12 5.77
C ASP A 39 8.65 -14.46 7.14
N LYS A 40 9.27 -13.31 7.37
CA LYS A 40 9.02 -12.52 8.58
C LYS A 40 7.57 -12.03 8.64
N ILE A 41 7.04 -11.51 7.55
CA ILE A 41 5.66 -11.02 7.49
C ILE A 41 4.67 -12.16 7.70
N ILE A 42 4.89 -13.30 7.07
CA ILE A 42 4.08 -14.50 7.31
C ILE A 42 4.12 -14.88 8.78
N GLY A 43 5.31 -14.95 9.39
CA GLY A 43 5.47 -15.28 10.81
C GLY A 43 4.76 -14.31 11.74
N ASP A 44 4.78 -13.02 11.41
CA ASP A 44 4.10 -11.99 12.21
C ASP A 44 2.56 -12.12 12.11
N LEU A 45 2.03 -12.31 10.92
CA LEU A 45 0.58 -12.45 10.68
C LEU A 45 0.03 -13.79 11.18
N SER A 46 0.82 -14.85 11.09
CA SER A 46 0.42 -16.21 11.52
C SER A 46 0.27 -16.38 13.03
N LYS A 47 0.72 -15.40 13.81
CA LYS A 47 0.45 -15.35 15.27
C LYS A 47 -1.03 -15.15 15.57
N ASP A 48 -1.72 -14.41 14.70
CA ASP A 48 -3.10 -13.97 14.92
C ASP A 48 -4.11 -14.63 13.97
N PHE A 49 -3.64 -15.18 12.85
CA PHE A 49 -4.51 -15.75 11.82
C PHE A 49 -3.79 -16.81 10.97
N ASP A 50 -4.48 -17.90 10.63
CA ASP A 50 -3.97 -18.87 9.66
C ASP A 50 -3.95 -18.28 8.25
N THR A 51 -2.74 -18.03 7.75
CA THR A 51 -2.49 -17.39 6.45
C THR A 51 -2.38 -18.36 5.28
N GLU A 52 -2.42 -19.67 5.52
CA GLU A 52 -2.21 -20.70 4.50
C GLU A 52 -3.24 -20.59 3.36
N GLY A 53 -2.75 -20.54 2.14
CA GLY A 53 -3.58 -20.42 0.94
C GLY A 53 -4.32 -19.07 0.76
N LYS A 54 -4.19 -18.13 1.71
CA LYS A 54 -4.90 -16.86 1.69
C LYS A 54 -3.99 -15.65 1.54
N LEU A 55 -2.68 -15.81 1.76
CA LEU A 55 -1.68 -14.75 1.67
C LEU A 55 -0.63 -15.10 0.61
N GLU A 56 -0.49 -14.23 -0.36
CA GLU A 56 0.54 -14.32 -1.40
C GLU A 56 1.32 -12.99 -1.50
N PHE A 57 2.48 -13.03 -2.14
CA PHE A 57 3.35 -11.86 -2.24
C PHE A 57 3.73 -11.56 -3.67
N CYS A 58 3.90 -10.26 -3.96
CA CYS A 58 4.47 -9.78 -5.21
C CYS A 58 5.52 -8.70 -4.93
N LYS A 59 6.43 -8.52 -5.88
CA LYS A 59 7.44 -7.46 -5.81
C LYS A 59 6.93 -6.23 -6.54
N LEU A 60 6.85 -5.10 -5.84
CA LEU A 60 6.54 -3.79 -6.41
C LEU A 60 7.47 -2.72 -5.84
N ASP A 61 7.79 -1.77 -6.69
CA ASP A 61 8.53 -0.56 -6.33
C ASP A 61 7.76 0.65 -6.87
N LEU A 62 7.58 1.69 -6.04
CA LEU A 62 6.88 2.93 -6.41
C LEU A 62 7.57 3.68 -7.55
N LEU A 63 8.88 3.49 -7.72
CA LEU A 63 9.69 4.14 -8.76
C LEU A 63 9.89 3.29 -10.01
N ASN A 64 9.32 2.08 -10.07
CA ASN A 64 9.51 1.17 -11.19
C ASN A 64 8.16 0.76 -11.78
N ASP A 65 8.06 0.74 -13.11
CA ASP A 65 6.84 0.35 -13.82
C ASP A 65 6.61 -1.17 -13.82
N ALA A 66 7.64 -1.97 -13.54
CA ALA A 66 7.55 -3.42 -13.61
C ALA A 66 6.66 -4.01 -12.50
N GLY A 67 5.87 -5.01 -12.86
CA GLY A 67 5.11 -5.86 -11.95
C GLY A 67 3.73 -5.34 -11.57
N TRP A 68 3.38 -4.08 -11.83
CA TRP A 68 2.10 -3.50 -11.43
C TRP A 68 0.89 -4.19 -12.07
N ASP A 69 0.95 -4.47 -13.38
CA ASP A 69 -0.13 -5.16 -14.08
C ASP A 69 -0.34 -6.57 -13.52
N ALA A 70 0.75 -7.33 -13.38
CA ALA A 70 0.70 -8.69 -12.82
C ALA A 70 0.23 -8.70 -11.36
N ALA A 71 0.59 -7.68 -10.56
CA ALA A 71 0.15 -7.56 -9.18
C ALA A 71 -1.36 -7.32 -9.05
N MET A 72 -1.97 -6.65 -10.01
CA MET A 72 -3.41 -6.38 -10.04
C MET A 72 -4.23 -7.54 -10.59
N GLU A 73 -3.61 -8.44 -11.35
CA GLU A 73 -4.30 -9.55 -12.02
C GLU A 73 -5.01 -10.46 -11.00
N GLY A 74 -6.31 -10.68 -11.22
CA GLY A 74 -7.14 -11.50 -10.33
C GLY A 74 -7.49 -10.84 -9.00
N CYS A 75 -7.16 -9.57 -8.78
CA CYS A 75 -7.60 -8.82 -7.62
C CYS A 75 -8.94 -8.12 -7.88
N ASP A 76 -9.80 -8.05 -6.86
CA ASP A 76 -11.05 -7.30 -6.87
C ASP A 76 -10.87 -5.87 -6.37
N TYR A 77 -9.99 -5.68 -5.39
CA TYR A 77 -9.78 -4.43 -4.67
C TYR A 77 -8.30 -4.15 -4.45
N VAL A 78 -7.98 -2.88 -4.20
CA VAL A 78 -6.62 -2.43 -3.85
C VAL A 78 -6.66 -1.54 -2.63
N LEU A 79 -5.81 -1.83 -1.64
CA LEU A 79 -5.42 -0.89 -0.60
C LEU A 79 -4.02 -0.38 -0.90
N HIS A 80 -3.92 0.85 -1.36
CA HIS A 80 -2.64 1.49 -1.65
C HIS A 80 -2.12 2.21 -0.40
N VAL A 81 -1.35 1.48 0.39
CA VAL A 81 -0.78 1.93 1.67
C VAL A 81 0.68 2.35 1.50
N ALA A 82 1.36 1.80 0.49
CA ALA A 82 2.76 2.12 0.24
C ALA A 82 2.94 3.62 -0.02
N SER A 83 3.79 4.24 0.78
CA SER A 83 4.25 5.61 0.59
C SER A 83 5.71 5.70 1.01
N PRO A 84 6.53 6.52 0.35
CA PRO A 84 7.88 6.78 0.83
C PRO A 84 7.78 7.57 2.12
N PHE A 85 8.24 6.98 3.22
CA PHE A 85 8.39 7.68 4.50
C PHE A 85 9.85 7.58 4.93
N ILE A 86 10.51 8.72 5.04
CA ILE A 86 11.89 8.84 5.50
C ILE A 86 11.87 9.73 6.74
N ASN A 87 12.38 9.23 7.86
CA ASN A 87 12.38 9.92 9.16
C ASN A 87 13.32 11.15 9.23
N LYS A 88 13.97 11.52 8.14
CA LYS A 88 14.86 12.68 8.05
C LYS A 88 14.40 13.54 6.90
N GLU A 89 14.36 14.84 7.10
CA GLU A 89 14.14 15.80 6.02
C GLU A 89 15.23 15.60 4.96
N PRO A 90 14.89 15.23 3.73
CA PRO A 90 15.86 15.10 2.67
C PRO A 90 16.28 16.50 2.22
N LYS A 91 17.51 16.60 1.78
CA LYS A 91 18.02 17.83 1.12
C LYS A 91 17.30 18.14 -0.19
N ASP A 92 16.60 17.16 -0.78
CA ASP A 92 15.84 17.27 -2.02
C ASP A 92 14.43 16.70 -1.81
N GLU A 93 13.42 17.55 -1.89
CA GLU A 93 11.99 17.19 -1.76
C GLU A 93 11.54 16.17 -2.81
N ASN A 94 12.18 16.14 -3.97
CA ASN A 94 11.87 15.17 -5.03
C ASN A 94 12.08 13.72 -4.59
N LEU A 95 12.90 13.47 -3.58
CA LEU A 95 13.05 12.12 -3.00
C LEU A 95 11.77 11.56 -2.38
N TYR A 96 10.82 12.43 -2.02
CA TYR A 96 9.49 12.05 -1.52
C TYR A 96 8.39 12.24 -2.55
N ILE A 97 8.38 13.41 -3.17
CA ILE A 97 7.30 13.81 -4.08
C ILE A 97 7.24 12.85 -5.26
N LYS A 98 8.38 12.56 -5.87
CA LYS A 98 8.45 11.71 -7.05
C LYS A 98 7.91 10.30 -6.80
N PRO A 99 8.38 9.52 -5.81
CA PRO A 99 7.82 8.20 -5.55
C PRO A 99 6.37 8.23 -5.07
N ALA A 100 5.95 9.27 -4.35
CA ALA A 100 4.55 9.40 -3.93
C ALA A 100 3.62 9.64 -5.12
N VAL A 101 3.94 10.58 -5.98
CA VAL A 101 3.13 10.93 -7.16
C VAL A 101 3.19 9.82 -8.20
N GLU A 102 4.37 9.43 -8.63
CA GLU A 102 4.54 8.42 -9.68
C GLU A 102 4.06 7.04 -9.23
N GLY A 103 4.31 6.67 -7.97
CA GLY A 103 3.84 5.40 -7.39
C GLY A 103 2.32 5.33 -7.34
N THR A 104 1.65 6.41 -6.93
CA THR A 104 0.18 6.50 -6.94
C THR A 104 -0.37 6.43 -8.37
N GLN A 105 0.26 7.11 -9.32
CA GLN A 105 -0.13 7.06 -10.73
C GLN A 105 0.01 5.64 -11.31
N ARG A 106 1.09 4.92 -10.99
CA ARG A 106 1.28 3.52 -11.39
C ARG A 106 0.17 2.63 -10.85
N ALA A 107 -0.12 2.77 -9.56
CA ALA A 107 -1.20 2.01 -8.92
C ALA A 107 -2.56 2.29 -9.57
N LEU A 108 -2.91 3.56 -9.81
CA LEU A 108 -4.17 3.95 -10.45
C LEU A 108 -4.29 3.46 -11.90
N LYS A 109 -3.24 3.60 -12.70
CA LYS A 109 -3.22 3.12 -14.09
C LYS A 109 -3.40 1.61 -14.18
N ALA A 110 -2.65 0.86 -13.35
CA ALA A 110 -2.75 -0.59 -13.33
C ALA A 110 -4.11 -1.07 -12.79
N ALA A 111 -4.66 -0.43 -11.77
CA ALA A 111 -5.99 -0.72 -11.24
C ALA A 111 -7.08 -0.50 -12.30
N LYS A 112 -7.03 0.61 -13.03
CA LYS A 112 -7.96 0.89 -14.14
C LYS A 112 -7.85 -0.17 -15.23
N LYS A 113 -6.64 -0.52 -15.65
CA LYS A 113 -6.38 -1.52 -16.70
C LYS A 113 -6.88 -2.91 -16.29
N ALA A 114 -6.69 -3.30 -15.03
CA ALA A 114 -7.14 -4.59 -14.50
C ALA A 114 -8.64 -4.65 -14.16
N GLY A 115 -9.37 -3.56 -14.28
CA GLY A 115 -10.80 -3.52 -13.95
C GLY A 115 -11.07 -3.64 -12.44
N ILE A 116 -10.16 -3.14 -11.60
CA ILE A 116 -10.32 -3.14 -10.13
C ILE A 116 -11.60 -2.39 -9.75
N LYS A 117 -12.44 -3.03 -8.94
CA LYS A 117 -13.76 -2.49 -8.55
C LYS A 117 -13.66 -1.29 -7.62
N ARG A 118 -12.66 -1.29 -6.75
CA ARG A 118 -12.40 -0.19 -5.79
C ARG A 118 -10.95 -0.16 -5.37
N MET A 119 -10.40 1.04 -5.36
CA MET A 119 -9.08 1.33 -4.78
C MET A 119 -9.25 2.29 -3.62
N VAL A 120 -8.62 1.98 -2.49
CA VAL A 120 -8.52 2.85 -1.32
C VAL A 120 -7.08 3.35 -1.26
N LEU A 121 -6.92 4.66 -1.25
CA LEU A 121 -5.63 5.34 -1.17
C LEU A 121 -5.46 5.91 0.24
N THR A 122 -4.39 5.54 0.92
CA THR A 122 -4.03 6.14 2.19
C THR A 122 -3.58 7.57 1.96
N SER A 123 -4.30 8.53 2.53
CA SER A 123 -3.98 9.95 2.56
C SER A 123 -3.40 10.33 3.92
N SER A 124 -3.17 11.62 4.12
CA SER A 124 -2.68 12.15 5.38
C SER A 124 -3.44 13.42 5.75
N MET A 125 -3.75 13.56 7.03
CA MET A 125 -4.30 14.80 7.58
C MET A 125 -3.34 15.98 7.35
N VAL A 126 -2.04 15.74 7.40
CA VAL A 126 -1.01 16.77 7.14
C VAL A 126 -1.12 17.36 5.73
N SER A 127 -1.57 16.58 4.74
CA SER A 127 -1.76 17.08 3.38
C SER A 127 -2.91 18.07 3.24
N MET A 128 -3.76 18.21 4.25
CA MET A 128 -4.89 19.14 4.32
C MET A 128 -4.58 20.37 5.17
N LEU A 129 -3.46 20.36 5.89
CA LEU A 129 -2.97 21.54 6.63
C LEU A 129 -2.23 22.45 5.66
N GLY A 130 -2.57 23.74 5.63
CA GLY A 130 -1.80 24.74 4.92
C GLY A 130 -0.46 25.03 5.61
N ASP A 131 0.28 26.02 5.10
CA ASP A 131 1.49 26.51 5.75
C ASP A 131 1.17 26.98 7.17
N ALA A 132 2.01 26.59 8.13
CA ALA A 132 1.77 26.72 9.57
C ALA A 132 1.66 28.18 10.10
N ASP A 133 1.81 29.19 9.26
CA ASP A 133 1.78 30.60 9.66
C ASP A 133 0.38 31.26 9.58
N GLU A 134 -0.62 30.57 9.10
CA GLU A 134 -1.99 31.05 9.14
C GLU A 134 -2.85 30.14 10.02
N SER A 135 -3.43 30.72 11.07
CA SER A 135 -4.44 30.08 11.91
C SER A 135 -5.66 29.70 11.04
N ILE A 136 -5.65 28.48 10.52
CA ILE A 136 -6.81 27.94 9.81
C ILE A 136 -7.81 27.50 10.87
N GLU A 137 -8.89 28.25 11.04
CA GLU A 137 -10.08 27.75 11.71
C GLU A 137 -10.63 26.61 10.87
N MET A 138 -10.47 25.38 11.38
CA MET A 138 -11.14 24.23 10.82
C MET A 138 -12.62 24.35 11.13
N ASN A 139 -13.40 24.81 10.18
CA ASN A 139 -14.85 24.73 10.27
C ASN A 139 -15.26 23.27 10.29
N GLN A 140 -15.89 22.87 11.38
CA GLN A 140 -16.52 21.57 11.57
C GLN A 140 -17.71 21.37 10.64
#